data_8f3d58862a710678c5fbc3a0b35d709a
#
_entry.id   8f3d58862a710678c5fbc3a0b35d709a
#
_cell.length_a   1.000
_cell.length_b   1.000
_cell.length_c   1.000
_cell.angle_alpha   90.00
_cell.angle_beta   90.00
_cell.angle_gamma   90.00
#
_symmetry.space_group_name_H-M   'P 1'
#
loop_
_entity.id
_entity.type
_entity.pdbx_description
1 polymer ?
#
loop_
_entity_poly.entity_id
_entity_poly.type
_entity_poly.pdbx_seq_one_letter_code
_entity_poly.pdbx_strand_id
1 'polypeptide(L)'
;ADERAFDVNEFVPRYTDAGREAAVLRSLRELSGEELPAMSGSNTLGPAREGAIVLWDHPERRAGNGAMPVLALGEEGDGRSIALGIDGTHALAFSETAAKVAGRAYGALWDGLLGWLMRDPRYEAARIETVGECIAGEPLTLRLVRMPGEPGDVELTLEKLGTRAGELQHFKAQARAQGPVDIPVGKLSTGGYTARARIGKAPPTRQDFACERGGEAWSDSRPDPERLERISEATGGLALDWTQASQLPLPEPKRVAAERHVRPVLPPWVWTLAASIALGSHWLLRRRGGLI
;
A
#
# COMPACT_ATOMS: atom_id res chain seq x y z
N ALA A 1 9.72 25.17 -8.20
CA ALA A 1 8.31 25.17 -7.79
C ALA A 1 7.74 26.55 -8.11
N ASP A 2 6.66 26.59 -8.84
CA ASP A 2 5.96 27.85 -9.12
C ASP A 2 5.27 28.28 -7.81
N GLU A 3 5.61 29.45 -7.26
CA GLU A 3 4.97 29.99 -6.06
C GLU A 3 3.44 30.13 -6.20
N ARG A 4 2.92 30.15 -7.43
CA ARG A 4 1.49 30.16 -7.73
C ARG A 4 0.82 28.79 -7.62
N ALA A 5 1.61 27.73 -7.46
CA ALA A 5 1.09 26.36 -7.36
C ALA A 5 0.66 25.99 -5.94
N PHE A 6 0.92 26.84 -4.94
CA PHE A 6 0.57 26.60 -3.55
C PHE A 6 -0.42 27.65 -3.04
N ASP A 7 -1.48 27.20 -2.37
CA ASP A 7 -2.51 28.03 -1.77
C ASP A 7 -2.59 27.80 -0.26
N VAL A 8 -2.47 28.86 0.50
CA VAL A 8 -2.53 28.86 1.96
C VAL A 8 -3.95 28.95 2.52
N ASN A 9 -4.94 29.24 1.67
CA ASN A 9 -6.31 29.37 2.11
C ASN A 9 -6.86 28.05 2.67
N GLU A 10 -7.73 28.17 3.66
CA GLU A 10 -8.43 27.03 4.24
C GLU A 10 -9.62 26.61 3.37
N PHE A 11 -9.85 25.34 3.27
CA PHE A 11 -11.02 24.76 2.63
C PHE A 11 -11.37 23.42 3.29
N VAL A 12 -12.60 22.98 3.14
CA VAL A 12 -13.06 21.67 3.60
C VAL A 12 -13.02 20.69 2.41
N PRO A 13 -12.12 19.69 2.40
CA PRO A 13 -12.13 18.67 1.37
C PRO A 13 -13.45 17.91 1.34
N ARG A 14 -13.90 17.51 0.16
CA ARG A 14 -15.12 16.71 -0.01
C ARG A 14 -14.80 15.27 -0.36
N TYR A 15 -15.51 14.34 0.26
CA TYR A 15 -15.48 12.95 -0.17
C TYR A 15 -16.12 12.80 -1.55
N THR A 16 -15.42 12.14 -2.45
CA THR A 16 -16.00 11.64 -3.69
C THR A 16 -16.86 10.40 -3.40
N ASP A 17 -17.64 9.91 -4.38
CA ASP A 17 -18.34 8.63 -4.22
C ASP A 17 -17.35 7.49 -3.93
N ALA A 18 -16.23 7.44 -4.68
CA ALA A 18 -15.18 6.48 -4.45
C ALA A 18 -14.56 6.61 -3.04
N GLY A 19 -14.40 7.84 -2.54
CA GLY A 19 -13.90 8.11 -1.19
C GLY A 19 -14.85 7.64 -0.09
N ARG A 20 -16.17 7.71 -0.33
CA ARG A 20 -17.17 7.18 0.60
C ARG A 20 -17.17 5.66 0.67
N GLU A 21 -16.93 5.00 -0.46
CA GLU A 21 -16.86 3.53 -0.54
C GLU A 21 -15.50 2.96 -0.17
N ALA A 22 -14.45 3.79 -0.13
CA ALA A 22 -13.09 3.34 0.09
C ALA A 22 -12.88 2.79 1.52
N ALA A 23 -12.45 1.53 1.61
CA ALA A 23 -12.12 0.89 2.89
C ALA A 23 -10.99 1.62 3.62
N VAL A 24 -10.07 2.23 2.89
CA VAL A 24 -8.94 3.01 3.40
C VAL A 24 -9.35 4.21 4.24
N LEU A 25 -10.54 4.79 3.99
CA LEU A 25 -11.07 5.94 4.73
C LEU A 25 -12.18 5.56 5.72
N ARG A 26 -12.52 4.28 5.87
CA ARG A 26 -13.62 3.83 6.74
C ARG A 26 -13.45 4.29 8.17
N SER A 27 -12.32 3.97 8.81
CA SER A 27 -12.06 4.32 10.20
C SER A 27 -12.04 5.84 10.42
N LEU A 28 -11.56 6.61 9.45
CA LEU A 28 -11.64 8.06 9.48
C LEU A 28 -13.09 8.53 9.47
N ARG A 29 -13.91 8.00 8.56
CA ARG A 29 -15.34 8.37 8.47
C ARG A 29 -16.14 7.96 9.70
N GLU A 30 -15.85 6.82 10.28
CA GLU A 30 -16.47 6.38 11.54
C GLU A 30 -16.17 7.34 12.70
N LEU A 31 -14.99 7.96 12.72
CA LEU A 31 -14.58 8.93 13.74
C LEU A 31 -15.05 10.35 13.45
N SER A 32 -14.92 10.81 12.21
CA SER A 32 -15.18 12.22 11.82
C SER A 32 -16.54 12.44 11.18
N GLY A 33 -17.27 11.37 10.81
CA GLY A 33 -18.49 11.46 10.02
C GLY A 33 -18.20 11.82 8.55
N GLU A 34 -19.18 12.42 7.88
CA GLU A 34 -19.10 12.84 6.49
C GLU A 34 -18.41 14.21 6.31
N GLU A 35 -18.22 14.96 7.37
CA GLU A 35 -17.60 16.29 7.34
C GLU A 35 -16.17 16.24 7.83
N LEU A 36 -15.26 16.69 6.97
CA LEU A 36 -13.86 16.88 7.33
C LEU A 36 -13.66 18.27 7.94
N PRO A 37 -12.65 18.48 8.79
CA PRO A 37 -12.30 19.82 9.24
C PRO A 37 -11.76 20.66 8.09
N ALA A 38 -11.78 21.97 8.23
CA ALA A 38 -11.08 22.88 7.35
C ALA A 38 -9.56 22.58 7.41
N MET A 39 -8.93 22.51 6.26
CA MET A 39 -7.52 22.22 6.09
C MET A 39 -6.90 23.27 5.19
N SER A 40 -5.65 23.63 5.47
CA SER A 40 -4.91 24.65 4.71
C SER A 40 -3.76 24.06 3.93
N GLY A 41 -3.15 24.85 3.08
CA GLY A 41 -1.94 24.49 2.38
C GLY A 41 -2.18 23.48 1.25
N SER A 42 -2.89 23.88 0.20
CA SER A 42 -3.09 23.03 -0.96
C SER A 42 -2.15 23.32 -2.11
N ASN A 43 -1.59 22.25 -2.68
CA ASN A 43 -0.91 22.35 -3.97
C ASN A 43 -1.93 22.40 -5.11
N THR A 44 -1.66 23.19 -6.13
CA THR A 44 -2.46 23.18 -7.35
C THR A 44 -2.12 21.94 -8.15
N LEU A 45 -3.02 20.96 -8.15
CA LEU A 45 -2.85 19.69 -8.86
C LEU A 45 -3.58 19.75 -10.21
N GLY A 46 -3.02 19.05 -11.18
CA GLY A 46 -3.69 18.76 -12.44
C GLY A 46 -4.79 17.70 -12.28
N PRO A 47 -5.48 17.33 -13.39
CA PRO A 47 -6.45 16.26 -13.36
C PRO A 47 -5.80 14.93 -12.98
N ALA A 48 -6.56 14.08 -12.30
CA ALA A 48 -6.11 12.73 -11.99
C ALA A 48 -5.82 11.95 -13.29
N ARG A 49 -4.75 11.14 -13.28
CA ARG A 49 -4.43 10.26 -14.41
C ARG A 49 -5.51 9.20 -14.58
N GLU A 50 -5.61 8.67 -15.76
CA GLU A 50 -6.46 7.50 -16.03
C GLU A 50 -6.08 6.34 -15.09
N GLY A 51 -7.08 5.69 -14.50
CA GLY A 51 -6.89 4.62 -13.52
C GLY A 51 -6.65 5.09 -12.07
N ALA A 52 -6.35 6.37 -11.83
CA ALA A 52 -6.27 6.89 -10.48
C ALA A 52 -7.67 7.07 -9.86
N ILE A 53 -7.79 6.80 -8.57
CA ILE A 53 -9.05 6.89 -7.82
C ILE A 53 -8.95 8.09 -6.89
N VAL A 54 -9.73 9.11 -7.18
CA VAL A 54 -9.81 10.32 -6.35
C VAL A 54 -10.73 10.04 -5.16
N LEU A 55 -10.22 10.19 -3.94
CA LEU A 55 -10.96 9.98 -2.69
C LEU A 55 -11.50 11.30 -2.11
N TRP A 56 -10.70 12.36 -2.20
CA TRP A 56 -11.09 13.72 -1.82
C TRP A 56 -10.90 14.67 -2.99
N ASP A 57 -11.84 15.57 -3.18
CA ASP A 57 -11.75 16.67 -4.11
C ASP A 57 -11.83 18.04 -3.41
N HIS A 58 -11.37 19.07 -4.12
CA HIS A 58 -11.49 20.45 -3.69
C HIS A 58 -12.90 20.98 -4.02
N PRO A 59 -13.58 21.68 -3.07
CA PRO A 59 -14.96 22.13 -3.28
C PRO A 59 -15.13 23.13 -4.41
N GLU A 60 -14.14 23.99 -4.65
CA GLU A 60 -14.26 25.12 -5.58
C GLU A 60 -13.29 25.00 -6.75
N ARG A 61 -12.06 24.47 -6.53
CA ARG A 61 -11.04 24.43 -7.58
C ARG A 61 -11.29 23.33 -8.58
N ARG A 62 -10.90 23.60 -9.80
CA ARG A 62 -11.02 22.70 -10.94
C ARG A 62 -9.65 22.27 -11.46
N ALA A 63 -9.61 21.05 -11.97
CA ALA A 63 -8.46 20.50 -12.68
C ALA A 63 -9.00 19.81 -13.97
N GLY A 64 -8.71 20.41 -15.11
CA GLY A 64 -9.34 20.00 -16.38
C GLY A 64 -10.86 20.17 -16.31
N ASN A 65 -11.60 19.13 -16.66
CA ASN A 65 -13.06 19.15 -16.69
C ASN A 65 -13.73 18.77 -15.36
N GLY A 66 -12.94 18.40 -14.33
CA GLY A 66 -13.43 17.93 -13.03
C GLY A 66 -13.04 18.84 -11.86
N ALA A 67 -13.44 18.44 -10.65
CA ALA A 67 -12.92 19.03 -9.44
C ALA A 67 -11.44 18.70 -9.27
N MET A 68 -10.67 19.59 -8.64
CA MET A 68 -9.25 19.34 -8.38
C MET A 68 -9.10 18.23 -7.34
N PRO A 69 -8.32 17.17 -7.64
CA PRO A 69 -8.07 16.11 -6.68
C PRO A 69 -7.27 16.63 -5.48
N VAL A 70 -7.61 16.19 -4.28
CA VAL A 70 -6.91 16.48 -3.02
C VAL A 70 -6.23 15.25 -2.47
N LEU A 71 -6.92 14.11 -2.49
CA LEU A 71 -6.38 12.81 -2.12
C LEU A 71 -6.73 11.81 -3.22
N ALA A 72 -5.73 11.16 -3.76
CA ALA A 72 -5.92 10.14 -4.79
C ALA A 72 -5.03 8.92 -4.56
N LEU A 73 -5.55 7.76 -4.93
CA LEU A 73 -4.83 6.50 -4.97
C LEU A 73 -4.48 6.16 -6.43
N GLY A 74 -3.32 5.60 -6.64
CA GLY A 74 -2.87 5.13 -7.94
C GLY A 74 -2.20 3.77 -7.85
N GLU A 75 -2.42 2.93 -8.85
CA GLU A 75 -1.68 1.69 -9.06
C GLU A 75 -1.02 1.74 -10.43
N GLU A 76 0.28 1.44 -10.49
CA GLU A 76 1.06 1.35 -11.70
C GLU A 76 1.86 0.05 -11.67
N GLY A 77 1.54 -0.90 -12.56
CA GLY A 77 2.09 -2.25 -12.48
C GLY A 77 1.81 -2.89 -11.12
N ASP A 78 2.87 -3.23 -10.40
CA ASP A 78 2.79 -3.81 -9.06
C ASP A 78 2.92 -2.77 -7.94
N GLY A 79 3.18 -1.52 -8.29
CA GLY A 79 3.35 -0.43 -7.34
C GLY A 79 2.05 0.25 -6.96
N ARG A 80 2.00 0.77 -5.73
CA ARG A 80 0.94 1.64 -5.24
C ARG A 80 1.48 3.01 -4.92
N SER A 81 0.70 4.03 -5.17
CA SER A 81 1.05 5.41 -4.88
C SER A 81 -0.14 6.15 -4.28
N ILE A 82 0.16 7.11 -3.41
CA ILE A 82 -0.81 8.03 -2.84
C ILE A 82 -0.36 9.44 -3.17
N ALA A 83 -1.27 10.23 -3.71
CA ALA A 83 -1.08 11.66 -3.89
C ALA A 83 -1.99 12.40 -2.90
N LEU A 84 -1.36 13.11 -1.96
CA LEU A 84 -2.03 13.98 -1.00
C LEU A 84 -1.57 15.41 -1.26
N GLY A 85 -2.47 16.25 -1.73
CA GLY A 85 -2.20 17.61 -2.18
C GLY A 85 -2.41 18.71 -1.13
N ILE A 86 -2.44 18.37 0.15
CA ILE A 86 -2.62 19.32 1.26
C ILE A 86 -1.62 19.08 2.38
N ASP A 87 -1.26 20.15 3.08
CA ASP A 87 -0.40 20.10 4.27
C ASP A 87 -1.22 20.07 5.57
N GLY A 88 -2.44 20.55 5.53
CA GLY A 88 -3.31 20.79 6.69
C GLY A 88 -3.91 19.56 7.35
N THR A 89 -3.45 18.33 7.06
CA THR A 89 -4.01 17.10 7.66
C THR A 89 -3.93 17.05 9.18
N HIS A 90 -3.05 17.83 9.80
CA HIS A 90 -2.96 17.96 11.25
C HIS A 90 -4.26 18.53 11.87
N ALA A 91 -5.11 19.18 11.09
CA ALA A 91 -6.45 19.60 11.54
C ALA A 91 -7.30 18.42 12.01
N LEU A 92 -7.06 17.20 11.51
CA LEU A 92 -7.68 15.97 11.99
C LEU A 92 -7.28 15.59 13.44
N ALA A 93 -6.19 16.16 13.95
CA ALA A 93 -5.75 15.96 15.32
C ALA A 93 -6.10 17.15 16.25
N PHE A 94 -6.08 18.38 15.73
CA PHE A 94 -6.07 19.59 16.54
C PHE A 94 -7.24 20.53 16.31
N SER A 95 -8.17 20.25 15.39
CA SER A 95 -9.39 21.05 15.21
C SER A 95 -10.42 20.80 16.32
N GLU A 96 -11.41 21.68 16.40
CA GLU A 96 -12.56 21.51 17.30
C GLU A 96 -13.30 20.19 17.03
N THR A 97 -13.44 19.81 15.77
CA THR A 97 -14.03 18.52 15.36
C THR A 97 -13.18 17.35 15.83
N ALA A 98 -11.86 17.49 15.77
CA ALA A 98 -10.92 16.46 16.24
C ALA A 98 -10.99 16.26 17.76
N ALA A 99 -11.27 17.31 18.52
CA ALA A 99 -11.41 17.23 19.98
C ALA A 99 -12.49 16.24 20.41
N LYS A 100 -13.57 16.11 19.64
CA LYS A 100 -14.68 15.17 19.91
C LYS A 100 -14.24 13.70 19.89
N VAL A 101 -13.18 13.38 19.17
CA VAL A 101 -12.63 12.03 19.01
C VAL A 101 -11.19 11.92 19.54
N ALA A 102 -10.78 12.86 20.40
CA ALA A 102 -9.47 12.91 21.02
C ALA A 102 -8.30 12.84 19.99
N GLY A 103 -8.46 13.51 18.84
CA GLY A 103 -7.45 13.57 17.78
C GLY A 103 -7.20 12.27 17.01
N ARG A 104 -7.95 11.20 17.29
CA ARG A 104 -7.74 9.87 16.67
C ARG A 104 -7.96 9.84 15.17
N ALA A 105 -8.69 10.81 14.61
CA ALA A 105 -8.98 10.90 13.19
C ALA A 105 -7.70 11.03 12.34
N TYR A 106 -6.68 11.74 12.83
CA TYR A 106 -5.38 11.84 12.16
C TYR A 106 -4.67 10.48 12.02
N GLY A 107 -4.59 9.74 13.13
CA GLY A 107 -4.04 8.39 13.12
C GLY A 107 -4.82 7.45 12.19
N ALA A 108 -6.14 7.50 12.22
CA ALA A 108 -7.00 6.68 11.38
C ALA A 108 -6.79 6.96 9.87
N LEU A 109 -6.57 8.22 9.48
CA LEU A 109 -6.20 8.56 8.10
C LEU A 109 -4.89 7.88 7.69
N TRP A 110 -3.83 8.09 8.48
CA TRP A 110 -2.51 7.60 8.13
C TRP A 110 -2.39 6.08 8.23
N ASP A 111 -3.04 5.44 9.21
CA ASP A 111 -3.11 3.98 9.30
C ASP A 111 -3.79 3.38 8.08
N GLY A 112 -4.88 4.00 7.61
CA GLY A 112 -5.57 3.58 6.41
C GLY A 112 -4.71 3.73 5.16
N LEU A 113 -4.10 4.90 4.96
CA LEU A 113 -3.27 5.19 3.79
C LEU A 113 -2.02 4.29 3.73
N LEU A 114 -1.29 4.19 4.83
CA LEU A 114 -0.08 3.35 4.91
C LEU A 114 -0.42 1.87 4.83
N GLY A 115 -1.50 1.43 5.51
CA GLY A 115 -1.97 0.05 5.42
C GLY A 115 -2.34 -0.32 3.98
N TRP A 116 -3.02 0.55 3.25
CA TRP A 116 -3.33 0.31 1.84
C TRP A 116 -2.07 0.23 0.97
N LEU A 117 -1.08 1.11 1.19
CA LEU A 117 0.22 1.03 0.49
C LEU A 117 0.92 -0.31 0.74
N MET A 118 0.81 -0.83 1.96
CA MET A 118 1.40 -2.12 2.37
C MET A 118 0.54 -3.33 2.01
N ARG A 119 -0.58 -3.14 1.31
CA ARG A 119 -1.56 -4.19 0.95
C ARG A 119 -2.15 -4.91 2.17
N ASP A 120 -2.36 -4.20 3.27
CA ASP A 120 -3.03 -4.75 4.44
C ASP A 120 -4.50 -5.05 4.11
N PRO A 121 -4.96 -6.31 4.27
CA PRO A 121 -6.31 -6.72 3.90
C PRO A 121 -7.43 -5.93 4.58
N ARG A 122 -7.17 -5.31 5.71
CA ARG A 122 -8.15 -4.48 6.44
C ARG A 122 -8.58 -3.23 5.66
N TYR A 123 -7.73 -2.75 4.78
CA TYR A 123 -7.95 -1.52 3.99
C TYR A 123 -8.24 -1.80 2.52
N GLU A 124 -8.43 -3.08 2.17
CA GLU A 124 -8.92 -3.48 0.86
C GLU A 124 -10.45 -3.47 0.82
N ALA A 125 -11.02 -3.13 -0.33
CA ALA A 125 -12.47 -3.17 -0.53
C ALA A 125 -13.04 -4.59 -0.42
N ALA A 126 -12.23 -5.56 -0.79
CA ALA A 126 -12.54 -6.98 -0.73
C ALA A 126 -11.24 -7.80 -0.67
N ARG A 127 -11.36 -9.09 -0.41
CA ARG A 127 -10.29 -10.08 -0.49
C ARG A 127 -10.68 -11.15 -1.48
N ILE A 128 -9.77 -11.48 -2.39
CA ILE A 128 -9.94 -12.58 -3.34
C ILE A 128 -9.31 -13.83 -2.74
N GLU A 129 -10.01 -14.94 -2.77
CA GLU A 129 -9.53 -16.24 -2.32
C GLU A 129 -9.79 -17.28 -3.41
N THR A 130 -8.92 -18.27 -3.54
CA THR A 130 -9.22 -19.47 -4.34
C THR A 130 -10.10 -20.42 -3.53
N VAL A 131 -11.16 -20.93 -4.13
CA VAL A 131 -11.96 -21.99 -3.52
C VAL A 131 -11.29 -23.33 -3.83
N GLY A 132 -10.47 -23.79 -2.90
CA GLY A 132 -9.58 -24.94 -3.09
C GLY A 132 -8.25 -24.59 -3.76
N GLU A 133 -7.51 -25.61 -4.11
CA GLU A 133 -6.22 -25.49 -4.81
C GLU A 133 -6.44 -25.25 -6.30
N CYS A 134 -5.57 -24.44 -6.92
CA CYS A 134 -5.59 -24.26 -8.35
C CYS A 134 -4.79 -25.34 -9.04
N ILE A 135 -5.48 -26.34 -9.57
CA ILE A 135 -4.90 -27.41 -10.37
C ILE A 135 -5.16 -27.16 -11.85
N ALA A 136 -4.09 -27.18 -12.65
CA ALA A 136 -4.20 -26.92 -14.08
C ALA A 136 -5.13 -27.91 -14.80
N GLY A 137 -6.06 -27.36 -15.57
CA GLY A 137 -7.07 -28.15 -16.28
C GLY A 137 -8.31 -28.52 -15.46
N GLU A 138 -8.34 -28.22 -14.17
CA GLU A 138 -9.52 -28.34 -13.32
C GLU A 138 -10.28 -27.01 -13.22
N PRO A 139 -11.62 -27.06 -13.00
CA PRO A 139 -12.40 -25.83 -12.85
C PRO A 139 -12.07 -25.15 -11.52
N LEU A 140 -11.70 -23.86 -11.60
CA LEU A 140 -11.42 -23.01 -10.44
C LEU A 140 -12.55 -22.00 -10.23
N THR A 141 -12.87 -21.75 -8.98
CA THR A 141 -13.74 -20.65 -8.54
C THR A 141 -12.96 -19.71 -7.67
N LEU A 142 -13.02 -18.42 -7.97
CA LEU A 142 -12.51 -17.36 -7.12
C LEU A 142 -13.66 -16.85 -6.23
N ARG A 143 -13.37 -16.72 -4.95
CA ARG A 143 -14.29 -16.18 -3.95
C ARG A 143 -13.88 -14.79 -3.58
N LEU A 144 -14.77 -13.83 -3.80
CA LEU A 144 -14.59 -12.46 -3.38
C LEU A 144 -15.28 -12.25 -2.03
N VAL A 145 -14.48 -12.15 -0.96
CA VAL A 145 -14.97 -11.85 0.40
C VAL A 145 -14.88 -10.35 0.59
N ARG A 146 -16.02 -9.69 0.70
CA ARG A 146 -16.09 -8.24 0.87
C ARG A 146 -16.52 -7.83 2.28
N MET A 147 -16.15 -6.63 2.66
CA MET A 147 -16.73 -5.98 3.82
C MET A 147 -18.17 -5.56 3.50
N PRO A 148 -19.07 -5.47 4.50
CA PRO A 148 -20.41 -4.95 4.30
C PRO A 148 -20.40 -3.58 3.62
N GLY A 149 -21.24 -3.37 2.62
CA GLY A 149 -21.31 -2.14 1.83
C GLY A 149 -22.45 -2.18 0.84
N GLU A 150 -22.59 -1.16 -0.01
CA GLU A 150 -23.63 -1.08 -1.01
C GLU A 150 -23.54 -2.24 -2.02
N PRO A 151 -24.68 -2.82 -2.47
CA PRO A 151 -24.68 -3.76 -3.58
C PRO A 151 -24.08 -3.12 -4.84
N GLY A 152 -23.38 -3.89 -5.64
CA GLY A 152 -22.75 -3.33 -6.84
C GLY A 152 -22.27 -4.37 -7.82
N ASP A 153 -21.96 -3.91 -9.02
CA ASP A 153 -21.36 -4.73 -10.06
C ASP A 153 -19.93 -5.07 -9.67
N VAL A 154 -19.56 -6.34 -9.87
CA VAL A 154 -18.20 -6.84 -9.70
C VAL A 154 -17.59 -7.03 -11.07
N GLU A 155 -16.46 -6.39 -11.29
CA GLU A 155 -15.60 -6.62 -12.44
C GLU A 155 -14.34 -7.33 -11.95
N LEU A 156 -14.13 -8.57 -12.38
CA LEU A 156 -12.93 -9.35 -12.12
C LEU A 156 -12.12 -9.48 -13.40
N THR A 157 -10.86 -9.14 -13.34
CA THR A 157 -9.88 -9.40 -14.40
C THR A 157 -8.87 -10.42 -13.92
N LEU A 158 -8.56 -11.39 -14.77
CA LEU A 158 -7.55 -12.42 -14.51
C LEU A 158 -6.49 -12.33 -15.58
N GLU A 159 -5.25 -12.16 -15.17
CA GLU A 159 -4.08 -12.04 -16.04
C GLU A 159 -3.08 -13.16 -15.74
N LYS A 160 -2.59 -13.84 -16.79
CA LYS A 160 -1.52 -14.83 -16.64
C LYS A 160 -0.16 -14.13 -16.67
N LEU A 161 0.65 -14.37 -15.64
CA LEU A 161 1.99 -13.80 -15.52
C LEU A 161 2.98 -14.46 -16.48
N GLY A 162 3.94 -13.67 -16.98
CA GLY A 162 5.05 -14.19 -17.79
C GLY A 162 4.76 -14.40 -19.28
N THR A 163 3.58 -14.04 -19.77
CA THR A 163 3.26 -14.02 -21.21
C THR A 163 3.41 -12.60 -21.76
N ARG A 164 4.02 -12.44 -22.97
CA ARG A 164 4.31 -11.13 -23.57
C ARG A 164 3.09 -10.29 -23.94
N ALA A 165 1.93 -10.90 -24.06
CA ALA A 165 0.64 -10.25 -24.14
C ALA A 165 -0.25 -11.03 -23.16
N GLY A 166 -0.40 -10.52 -21.95
CA GLY A 166 -1.17 -11.18 -20.92
C GLY A 166 -2.55 -11.58 -21.47
N GLU A 167 -2.88 -12.85 -21.39
CA GLU A 167 -4.21 -13.33 -21.72
C GLU A 167 -5.14 -12.81 -20.63
N LEU A 168 -5.75 -11.65 -20.91
CA LEU A 168 -6.62 -10.97 -19.98
C LEU A 168 -8.03 -11.54 -20.12
N GLN A 169 -8.53 -12.16 -19.07
CA GLN A 169 -9.90 -12.66 -19.02
C GLN A 169 -10.73 -11.74 -18.13
N HIS A 170 -11.95 -11.44 -18.56
CA HIS A 170 -12.88 -10.56 -17.85
C HIS A 170 -14.10 -11.35 -17.39
N PHE A 171 -14.44 -11.19 -16.12
CA PHE A 171 -15.62 -11.80 -15.52
C PHE A 171 -16.48 -10.70 -14.88
N LYS A 172 -17.80 -10.88 -14.94
CA LYS A 172 -18.76 -9.99 -14.30
C LYS A 172 -19.62 -10.78 -13.34
N ALA A 173 -19.88 -10.19 -12.18
CA ALA A 173 -20.76 -10.74 -11.17
C ALA A 173 -21.49 -9.61 -10.43
N GLN A 174 -22.42 -9.95 -9.59
CA GLN A 174 -23.15 -9.01 -8.75
C GLN A 174 -22.85 -9.25 -7.29
N ALA A 175 -22.38 -8.23 -6.59
CA ALA A 175 -22.20 -8.28 -5.14
C ALA A 175 -23.47 -7.84 -4.43
N ARG A 176 -23.95 -8.64 -3.50
CA ARG A 176 -25.02 -8.26 -2.57
C ARG A 176 -24.44 -7.38 -1.46
N ALA A 177 -25.28 -6.73 -0.67
CA ALA A 177 -24.84 -5.88 0.45
C ALA A 177 -23.91 -6.62 1.43
N GLN A 178 -24.11 -7.91 1.61
CA GLN A 178 -23.31 -8.78 2.49
C GLN A 178 -23.06 -10.14 1.85
N GLY A 179 -22.01 -10.81 2.30
CA GLY A 179 -21.65 -12.15 1.90
C GLY A 179 -20.62 -12.22 0.78
N PRO A 180 -20.03 -13.40 0.57
CA PRO A 180 -19.08 -13.65 -0.48
C PRO A 180 -19.75 -13.73 -1.86
N VAL A 181 -18.97 -13.48 -2.91
CA VAL A 181 -19.36 -13.66 -4.30
C VAL A 181 -18.44 -14.69 -4.93
N ASP A 182 -19.00 -15.82 -5.34
CA ASP A 182 -18.26 -16.87 -6.03
C ASP A 182 -18.30 -16.65 -7.54
N ILE A 183 -17.12 -16.57 -8.16
CA ILE A 183 -16.94 -16.30 -9.59
C ILE A 183 -16.21 -17.48 -10.21
N PRO A 184 -16.89 -18.32 -10.99
CA PRO A 184 -16.25 -19.42 -11.70
C PRO A 184 -15.38 -18.87 -12.83
N VAL A 185 -14.08 -19.11 -12.77
CA VAL A 185 -13.10 -18.65 -13.79
C VAL A 185 -12.75 -19.75 -14.80
N GLY A 186 -13.30 -20.95 -14.61
CA GLY A 186 -13.09 -22.06 -15.53
C GLY A 186 -11.77 -22.78 -15.28
N LYS A 187 -11.23 -23.39 -16.34
CA LYS A 187 -10.00 -24.19 -16.28
C LYS A 187 -8.81 -23.31 -16.66
N LEU A 188 -7.82 -23.27 -15.78
CA LEU A 188 -6.59 -22.52 -16.01
C LEU A 188 -5.44 -23.45 -16.38
N SER A 189 -4.45 -22.93 -17.11
CA SER A 189 -3.19 -23.64 -17.39
C SER A 189 -2.21 -23.46 -16.24
N THR A 190 -1.16 -24.28 -16.20
CA THR A 190 -0.06 -24.10 -15.23
C THR A 190 0.57 -22.70 -15.33
N GLY A 191 0.86 -22.07 -14.20
CA GLY A 191 1.55 -20.80 -14.13
C GLY A 191 1.04 -19.88 -13.03
N GLY A 192 1.63 -18.72 -12.92
CA GLY A 192 1.21 -17.65 -12.03
C GLY A 192 0.07 -16.83 -12.65
N TYR A 193 -0.81 -16.35 -11.81
CA TYR A 193 -1.96 -15.53 -12.18
C TYR A 193 -2.11 -14.35 -11.23
N THR A 194 -2.53 -13.22 -11.76
CA THR A 194 -2.98 -12.06 -11.01
C THR A 194 -4.49 -11.88 -11.22
N ALA A 195 -5.26 -11.95 -10.15
CA ALA A 195 -6.67 -11.58 -10.14
C ALA A 195 -6.84 -10.16 -9.60
N ARG A 196 -7.60 -9.32 -10.30
CA ARG A 196 -7.99 -7.98 -9.84
C ARG A 196 -9.50 -7.88 -9.85
N ALA A 197 -10.10 -7.46 -8.74
CA ALA A 197 -11.55 -7.28 -8.65
C ALA A 197 -11.87 -5.85 -8.22
N ARG A 198 -12.88 -5.27 -8.87
CA ARG A 198 -13.46 -3.97 -8.50
C ARG A 198 -14.94 -4.17 -8.20
N ILE A 199 -15.43 -3.52 -7.15
CA ILE A 199 -16.85 -3.49 -6.79
C ILE A 199 -17.31 -2.04 -6.88
N GLY A 200 -18.26 -1.75 -7.78
CA GLY A 200 -18.73 -0.40 -7.98
C GLY A 200 -17.60 0.60 -8.26
N LYS A 201 -17.53 1.66 -7.44
CA LYS A 201 -16.50 2.72 -7.54
C LYS A 201 -15.33 2.53 -6.57
N ALA A 202 -15.35 1.47 -5.73
CA ALA A 202 -14.29 1.22 -4.77
C ALA A 202 -12.94 0.95 -5.45
N PRO A 203 -11.82 1.19 -4.74
CA PRO A 203 -10.50 0.78 -5.22
C PRO A 203 -10.45 -0.72 -5.53
N PRO A 204 -9.76 -1.14 -6.61
CA PRO A 204 -9.64 -2.54 -6.94
C PRO A 204 -8.82 -3.27 -5.87
N THR A 205 -9.15 -4.54 -5.63
CA THR A 205 -8.32 -5.45 -4.84
C THR A 205 -7.58 -6.40 -5.76
N ARG A 206 -6.41 -6.86 -5.34
CA ARG A 206 -5.54 -7.78 -6.11
C ARG A 206 -5.16 -8.99 -5.26
N GLN A 207 -5.11 -10.14 -5.93
CA GLN A 207 -4.56 -11.38 -5.39
C GLN A 207 -3.75 -12.10 -6.45
N ASP A 208 -2.53 -12.47 -6.09
CA ASP A 208 -1.67 -13.31 -6.93
C ASP A 208 -1.75 -14.76 -6.43
N PHE A 209 -1.84 -15.71 -7.34
CA PHE A 209 -1.87 -17.12 -7.03
C PHE A 209 -1.22 -17.95 -8.15
N ALA A 210 -0.90 -19.19 -7.86
CA ALA A 210 -0.32 -20.11 -8.83
C ALA A 210 -1.23 -21.29 -9.07
N CYS A 211 -1.30 -21.74 -10.33
CA CYS A 211 -1.91 -23.01 -10.70
C CYS A 211 -0.83 -24.05 -10.96
N GLU A 212 -0.88 -25.14 -10.22
CA GLU A 212 0.08 -26.22 -10.27
C GLU A 212 -0.37 -27.32 -11.23
N ARG A 213 0.58 -28.14 -11.66
CA ARG A 213 0.26 -29.20 -12.63
C ARG A 213 -0.65 -30.29 -12.07
N GLY A 214 -0.81 -30.39 -10.78
CA GLY A 214 -1.51 -31.55 -10.20
C GLY A 214 -0.90 -32.90 -10.64
N GLY A 215 -1.36 -33.96 -10.05
CA GLY A 215 -0.99 -35.32 -10.43
C GLY A 215 -0.40 -36.13 -9.27
N GLU A 216 -0.15 -37.43 -9.52
CA GLU A 216 0.33 -38.40 -8.52
C GLU A 216 1.63 -37.97 -7.82
N ALA A 217 2.46 -37.14 -8.47
CA ALA A 217 3.70 -36.63 -7.87
C ALA A 217 3.45 -35.76 -6.59
N TRP A 218 2.25 -35.21 -6.45
CA TRP A 218 1.84 -34.39 -5.28
C TRP A 218 0.88 -35.12 -4.34
N SER A 219 0.39 -36.31 -4.74
CA SER A 219 -0.51 -37.12 -3.91
C SER A 219 0.22 -37.82 -2.77
N ASP A 220 1.52 -38.03 -2.87
CA ASP A 220 2.36 -38.62 -1.83
C ASP A 220 3.25 -37.52 -1.21
N SER A 221 2.79 -36.96 -0.09
CA SER A 221 3.52 -35.93 0.68
C SER A 221 4.60 -36.52 1.59
N ARG A 222 4.82 -37.84 1.55
CA ARG A 222 5.86 -38.48 2.37
C ARG A 222 7.25 -38.07 1.86
N PRO A 223 8.18 -37.74 2.77
CA PRO A 223 9.55 -37.50 2.38
C PRO A 223 10.14 -38.72 1.66
N ASP A 224 10.81 -38.51 0.55
CA ASP A 224 11.61 -39.52 -0.17
C ASP A 224 13.09 -39.34 0.19
N PRO A 225 13.61 -40.06 1.22
CA PRO A 225 14.99 -39.90 1.67
C PRO A 225 16.00 -40.32 0.58
N GLU A 226 15.68 -41.36 -0.19
CA GLU A 226 16.58 -41.84 -1.24
C GLU A 226 16.75 -40.83 -2.38
N ARG A 227 15.69 -40.12 -2.70
CA ARG A 227 15.72 -39.05 -3.69
C ARG A 227 16.51 -37.84 -3.20
N LEU A 228 16.33 -37.47 -1.92
CA LEU A 228 17.09 -36.39 -1.30
C LEU A 228 18.56 -36.72 -1.22
N GLU A 229 18.93 -37.96 -0.92
CA GLU A 229 20.31 -38.43 -0.87
C GLU A 229 20.98 -38.36 -2.26
N ARG A 230 20.29 -38.85 -3.30
CA ARG A 230 20.77 -38.72 -4.69
C ARG A 230 20.95 -37.26 -5.16
N ILE A 231 20.04 -36.37 -4.75
CA ILE A 231 20.18 -34.95 -5.06
C ILE A 231 21.38 -34.36 -4.33
N SER A 232 21.55 -34.68 -3.05
CA SER A 232 22.67 -34.17 -2.27
C SER A 232 24.03 -34.66 -2.81
N GLU A 233 24.15 -35.92 -3.19
CA GLU A 233 25.34 -36.45 -3.86
C GLU A 233 25.64 -35.73 -5.18
N ALA A 234 24.60 -35.54 -6.02
CA ALA A 234 24.76 -34.88 -7.31
C ALA A 234 25.14 -33.38 -7.21
N THR A 235 24.79 -32.74 -6.12
CA THR A 235 25.06 -31.31 -5.87
C THR A 235 26.23 -31.05 -4.92
N GLY A 236 26.88 -32.11 -4.40
CA GLY A 236 27.95 -32.00 -3.39
C GLY A 236 27.45 -31.53 -2.02
N GLY A 237 26.18 -31.71 -1.75
CA GLY A 237 25.53 -31.42 -0.48
C GLY A 237 25.52 -32.62 0.48
N LEU A 238 24.76 -32.49 1.56
CA LEU A 238 24.55 -33.54 2.58
C LEU A 238 23.05 -33.71 2.79
N ALA A 239 22.56 -34.95 2.70
CA ALA A 239 21.23 -35.29 3.17
C ALA A 239 21.36 -35.81 4.61
N LEU A 240 20.67 -35.19 5.54
CA LEU A 240 20.70 -35.52 6.95
C LEU A 240 19.25 -35.70 7.45
N ASP A 241 19.04 -36.72 8.28
CA ASP A 241 17.82 -36.82 9.06
C ASP A 241 17.87 -35.82 10.23
N TRP A 242 16.69 -35.44 10.74
CA TRP A 242 16.60 -34.49 11.84
C TRP A 242 17.37 -34.93 13.09
N THR A 243 17.54 -36.23 13.31
CA THR A 243 18.34 -36.81 14.41
C THR A 243 19.85 -36.57 14.22
N GLN A 244 20.26 -36.30 12.99
CA GLN A 244 21.64 -36.03 12.60
C GLN A 244 21.92 -34.53 12.41
N ALA A 245 20.99 -33.66 12.77
CA ALA A 245 21.10 -32.21 12.58
C ALA A 245 22.36 -31.61 13.25
N SER A 246 22.89 -32.24 14.30
CA SER A 246 24.14 -31.84 14.95
C SER A 246 25.39 -32.06 14.08
N GLN A 247 25.30 -32.85 13.02
CA GLN A 247 26.39 -33.14 12.07
C GLN A 247 26.42 -32.14 10.90
N LEU A 248 25.44 -31.22 10.84
CA LEU A 248 25.37 -30.22 9.78
C LEU A 248 26.62 -29.31 9.84
N PRO A 249 27.49 -29.31 8.81
CA PRO A 249 28.60 -28.39 8.75
C PRO A 249 28.07 -26.98 8.55
N LEU A 250 28.02 -26.21 9.64
CA LEU A 250 27.63 -24.80 9.55
C LEU A 250 28.77 -24.05 8.85
N PRO A 251 28.46 -23.22 7.85
CA PRO A 251 29.45 -22.36 7.24
C PRO A 251 30.03 -21.43 8.31
N GLU A 252 31.34 -21.20 8.24
CA GLU A 252 31.96 -20.23 9.13
C GLU A 252 31.21 -18.89 9.07
N PRO A 253 30.86 -18.31 10.23
CA PRO A 253 30.11 -17.07 10.22
C PRO A 253 30.93 -15.99 9.52
N LYS A 254 30.54 -15.64 8.30
CA LYS A 254 31.07 -14.46 7.63
C LYS A 254 30.67 -13.25 8.46
N ARG A 255 31.64 -12.63 9.13
CA ARG A 255 31.42 -11.31 9.72
C ARG A 255 31.09 -10.35 8.59
N VAL A 256 29.82 -10.14 8.34
CA VAL A 256 29.38 -8.99 7.57
C VAL A 256 29.62 -7.80 8.50
N ALA A 257 30.73 -7.12 8.29
CA ALA A 257 31.07 -5.92 9.05
C ALA A 257 29.98 -4.86 8.76
N ALA A 258 28.96 -4.87 9.58
CA ALA A 258 27.91 -3.86 9.56
C ALA A 258 28.25 -2.66 10.46
N GLU A 259 29.53 -2.50 10.87
CA GLU A 259 29.94 -1.30 11.55
C GLU A 259 30.11 -0.15 10.55
N ARG A 260 29.04 0.63 10.43
CA ARG A 260 29.10 1.91 9.77
C ARG A 260 29.90 2.87 10.66
N HIS A 261 31.22 2.94 10.45
CA HIS A 261 32.06 3.95 11.08
C HIS A 261 31.72 5.32 10.47
N VAL A 262 30.81 6.02 11.09
CA VAL A 262 30.57 7.44 10.80
C VAL A 262 31.64 8.24 11.50
N ARG A 263 32.67 8.66 10.75
CA ARG A 263 33.64 9.62 11.26
C ARG A 263 33.13 11.01 10.93
N PRO A 264 32.89 11.87 11.92
CA PRO A 264 32.55 13.25 11.64
C PRO A 264 33.72 13.91 10.90
N VAL A 265 33.42 14.62 9.81
CA VAL A 265 34.41 15.30 8.96
C VAL A 265 35.19 16.33 9.80
N LEU A 266 34.54 16.92 10.80
CA LEU A 266 35.14 17.84 11.75
C LEU A 266 34.82 17.40 13.17
N PRO A 267 35.78 17.46 14.11
CA PRO A 267 35.51 17.18 15.50
C PRO A 267 34.42 18.08 16.09
N PRO A 268 33.59 17.60 17.02
CA PRO A 268 32.48 18.37 17.58
C PRO A 268 32.88 19.75 18.15
N TRP A 269 34.08 19.86 18.71
CA TRP A 269 34.59 21.11 19.29
C TRP A 269 34.75 22.22 18.23
N VAL A 270 35.01 21.88 16.95
CA VAL A 270 35.16 22.86 15.87
C VAL A 270 33.82 23.57 15.62
N TRP A 271 32.72 22.81 15.65
CA TRP A 271 31.39 23.40 15.52
C TRP A 271 31.02 24.31 16.69
N THR A 272 31.37 23.88 17.91
CA THR A 272 31.16 24.69 19.10
C THR A 272 31.96 25.99 19.04
N LEU A 273 33.21 25.93 18.60
CA LEU A 273 34.05 27.12 18.44
C LEU A 273 33.50 28.07 17.36
N ALA A 274 33.11 27.53 16.21
CA ALA A 274 32.52 28.31 15.12
C ALA A 274 31.22 29.02 15.56
N ALA A 275 30.34 28.31 16.26
CA ALA A 275 29.12 28.86 16.82
C ALA A 275 29.42 29.97 17.85
N SER A 276 30.38 29.75 18.74
CA SER A 276 30.79 30.75 19.75
C SER A 276 31.36 32.01 19.12
N ILE A 277 32.20 31.88 18.08
CA ILE A 277 32.75 33.04 17.32
C ILE A 277 31.61 33.78 16.61
N ALA A 278 30.70 33.06 15.97
CA ALA A 278 29.57 33.67 15.26
C ALA A 278 28.65 34.44 16.22
N LEU A 279 28.29 33.86 17.35
CA LEU A 279 27.45 34.49 18.38
C LEU A 279 28.18 35.70 19.02
N GLY A 280 29.45 35.55 19.35
CA GLY A 280 30.27 36.63 19.90
C GLY A 280 30.42 37.82 18.93
N SER A 281 30.67 37.54 17.67
CA SER A 281 30.73 38.53 16.59
C SER A 281 29.40 39.28 16.41
N HIS A 282 28.30 38.50 16.37
CA HIS A 282 26.97 39.06 16.29
C HIS A 282 26.63 39.96 17.47
N TRP A 283 26.98 39.53 18.70
CA TRP A 283 26.78 40.34 19.90
C TRP A 283 27.60 41.63 19.87
N LEU A 284 28.90 41.56 19.48
CA LEU A 284 29.79 42.71 19.34
C LEU A 284 29.26 43.72 18.31
N LEU A 285 28.81 43.24 17.14
CA LEU A 285 28.25 44.08 16.09
C LEU A 285 26.97 44.79 16.55
N ARG A 286 26.08 44.08 17.24
CA ARG A 286 24.86 44.70 17.82
C ARG A 286 25.19 45.77 18.85
N ARG A 287 26.15 45.50 19.72
CA ARG A 287 26.60 46.49 20.73
C ARG A 287 27.22 47.73 20.10
N ARG A 288 28.06 47.57 19.05
CA ARG A 288 28.62 48.71 18.33
C ARG A 288 27.59 49.47 17.53
N GLY A 289 26.55 48.83 17.04
CA GLY A 289 25.46 49.47 16.33
C GLY A 289 24.39 50.11 17.21
N GLY A 290 24.57 50.14 18.53
CA GLY A 290 23.63 50.78 19.46
C GLY A 290 22.26 50.05 19.56
N LEU A 291 22.23 48.75 19.20
CA LEU A 291 21.01 47.93 19.20
C LEU A 291 20.80 47.14 20.50
N ILE A 292 21.61 47.42 21.53
CA ILE A 292 21.45 46.93 22.90
C ILE A 292 21.71 48.09 23.85
#